data_0115ef7633a941ffb88bdea3e5e21de5
#
_entry.id   0115ef7633a941ffb88bdea3e5e21de5
#
_cell.length_a   1.000
_cell.length_b   1.000
_cell.length_c   1.000
_cell.angle_alpha   90.00
_cell.angle_beta   90.00
_cell.angle_gamma   90.00
#
_symmetry.space_group_name_H-M   'P 1'
#
loop_
_entity.id
_entity.type
_entity.pdbx_description
1 polymer ?
#
loop_
_entity_poly.entity_id
_entity_poly.type
_entity_poly.pdbx_seq_one_letter_code
_entity_poly.pdbx_strand_id
1 'polypeptide(L)'
;MSGCDTMHGRRNRKIEEELQSTLDNGGNVWVIGDVHGHADTLTALIESLNLDSIDRVVLLGDLVDRGPKSCEVIRIAREDSQIFCVLGNHEEMMLKQFDVDNIGTMTAQQAGWYYIGGRATAQSYIDDFTGTSGDFSRFDLKQRAAKDLAWLDALPHHIVLDDFRLVHAGYSPWDGDLDLQSTDTLMWVRGEFHNAITPVDENRTVIFGHSTMPGFGLKQSEIWESEVELLNSRPAAIGIDSCCYGGDEPQLTAFNLLTGDVVKQQVIISKDLAKH
;
A
#
# COMPACT_ATOMS: atom_id res chain seq x y z
N MET A 1 4.96 -3.99 34.79
CA MET A 1 5.58 -3.62 33.53
C MET A 1 5.27 -4.76 32.57
N SER A 2 4.20 -4.65 31.82
CA SER A 2 3.84 -5.62 30.78
C SER A 2 4.78 -5.35 29.61
N GLY A 3 5.69 -6.30 29.31
CA GLY A 3 6.49 -6.26 28.10
C GLY A 3 5.52 -6.24 26.91
N CYS A 4 5.51 -5.15 26.18
CA CYS A 4 4.93 -5.11 24.85
C CYS A 4 5.86 -6.01 24.00
N ASP A 5 5.40 -7.22 23.64
CA ASP A 5 6.06 -8.02 22.62
C ASP A 5 5.97 -7.21 21.32
N THR A 6 7.03 -6.48 20.99
CA THR A 6 7.16 -5.80 19.69
C THR A 6 7.20 -6.89 18.62
N MET A 7 6.11 -7.02 17.87
CA MET A 7 6.12 -7.91 16.71
C MET A 7 7.08 -7.37 15.67
N HIS A 8 8.03 -8.20 15.23
CA HIS A 8 8.93 -7.87 14.14
C HIS A 8 8.23 -7.96 12.80
N GLY A 9 8.68 -7.15 11.84
CA GLY A 9 8.20 -7.18 10.48
C GLY A 9 8.40 -8.55 9.83
N ARG A 10 7.41 -8.98 9.05
CA ARG A 10 7.46 -10.24 8.30
C ARG A 10 7.95 -9.99 6.89
N ARG A 11 8.79 -10.89 6.38
CA ARG A 11 9.17 -11.01 4.98
C ARG A 11 8.55 -12.26 4.36
N ASN A 12 8.42 -12.28 3.03
CA ASN A 12 8.02 -13.47 2.29
C ASN A 12 9.09 -13.77 1.23
N ARG A 13 9.96 -14.73 1.54
CA ARG A 13 11.10 -15.11 0.68
C ARG A 13 10.69 -15.57 -0.72
N LYS A 14 9.52 -16.21 -0.87
CA LYS A 14 9.04 -16.65 -2.18
C LYS A 14 8.68 -15.46 -3.06
N ILE A 15 8.04 -14.44 -2.50
CA ILE A 15 7.76 -13.18 -3.20
C ILE A 15 9.07 -12.50 -3.60
N GLU A 16 10.03 -12.41 -2.70
CA GLU A 16 11.33 -11.79 -2.97
C GLU A 16 12.07 -12.52 -4.09
N GLU A 17 12.12 -13.86 -4.07
CA GLU A 17 12.73 -14.69 -5.10
C GLU A 17 12.03 -14.50 -6.46
N GLU A 18 10.70 -14.43 -6.49
CA GLU A 18 9.95 -14.22 -7.72
C GLU A 18 10.21 -12.81 -8.32
N LEU A 19 10.15 -11.77 -7.50
CA LEU A 19 10.41 -10.39 -7.95
C LEU A 19 11.87 -10.20 -8.39
N GLN A 20 12.83 -10.77 -7.64
CA GLN A 20 14.24 -10.71 -8.03
C GLN A 20 14.47 -11.45 -9.37
N SER A 21 13.89 -12.65 -9.52
CA SER A 21 13.97 -13.40 -10.78
C SER A 21 13.34 -12.63 -11.95
N THR A 22 12.27 -11.88 -11.72
CA THR A 22 11.68 -10.98 -12.74
C THR A 22 12.71 -9.95 -13.21
N LEU A 23 13.36 -9.25 -12.29
CA LEU A 23 14.39 -8.24 -12.60
C LEU A 23 15.60 -8.86 -13.31
N ASP A 24 16.08 -10.00 -12.83
CA ASP A 24 17.25 -10.71 -13.38
C ASP A 24 17.02 -11.18 -14.84
N ASN A 25 15.77 -11.46 -15.19
CA ASN A 25 15.36 -11.83 -16.53
C ASN A 25 14.94 -10.65 -17.43
N GLY A 26 15.12 -9.41 -16.95
CA GLY A 26 14.81 -8.17 -17.67
C GLY A 26 13.31 -7.83 -17.73
N GLY A 27 12.49 -8.45 -16.86
CA GLY A 27 11.09 -8.07 -16.67
C GLY A 27 10.96 -6.84 -15.77
N ASN A 28 9.87 -6.12 -15.93
CA ASN A 28 9.60 -4.94 -15.13
C ASN A 28 9.01 -5.32 -13.78
N VAL A 29 9.46 -4.64 -12.72
CA VAL A 29 8.77 -4.64 -11.42
C VAL A 29 8.33 -3.20 -11.17
N TRP A 30 7.03 -2.98 -11.26
CA TRP A 30 6.39 -1.70 -10.99
C TRP A 30 5.96 -1.62 -9.53
N VAL A 31 6.27 -0.52 -8.86
CA VAL A 31 5.87 -0.28 -7.47
C VAL A 31 4.86 0.85 -7.46
N ILE A 32 3.69 0.65 -6.85
CA ILE A 32 2.60 1.63 -6.77
C ILE A 32 2.42 2.05 -5.32
N GLY A 33 2.28 3.36 -5.09
CA GLY A 33 2.01 3.94 -3.77
C GLY A 33 0.58 3.70 -3.27
N ASP A 34 0.19 4.44 -2.25
CA ASP A 34 -1.07 4.31 -1.53
C ASP A 34 -2.29 4.43 -2.45
N VAL A 35 -3.19 3.44 -2.40
CA VAL A 35 -4.34 3.31 -3.31
C VAL A 35 -5.65 3.83 -2.72
N HIS A 36 -5.83 3.64 -1.42
CA HIS A 36 -6.96 4.15 -0.66
C HIS A 36 -8.33 4.00 -1.35
N GLY A 37 -8.69 2.78 -1.73
CA GLY A 37 -10.02 2.47 -2.27
C GLY A 37 -10.31 3.05 -3.66
N HIS A 38 -9.33 3.53 -4.40
CA HIS A 38 -9.49 4.06 -5.77
C HIS A 38 -9.30 2.97 -6.84
N ALA A 39 -10.17 1.95 -6.85
CA ALA A 39 -10.07 0.78 -7.73
C ALA A 39 -10.06 1.13 -9.22
N ASP A 40 -10.94 2.03 -9.70
CA ASP A 40 -10.97 2.42 -11.11
C ASP A 40 -9.65 3.07 -11.56
N THR A 41 -9.05 3.87 -10.66
CA THR A 41 -7.76 4.52 -10.90
C THR A 41 -6.62 3.51 -10.92
N LEU A 42 -6.62 2.56 -9.97
CA LEU A 42 -5.64 1.47 -9.93
C LEU A 42 -5.69 0.64 -11.21
N THR A 43 -6.90 0.23 -11.64
CA THR A 43 -7.11 -0.53 -12.87
C THR A 43 -6.55 0.23 -14.08
N ALA A 44 -6.92 1.51 -14.24
CA ALA A 44 -6.45 2.32 -15.35
C ALA A 44 -4.93 2.52 -15.33
N LEU A 45 -4.33 2.68 -14.15
CA LEU A 45 -2.88 2.76 -14.01
C LEU A 45 -2.22 1.46 -14.47
N ILE A 46 -2.67 0.30 -13.97
CA ILE A 46 -2.12 -1.01 -14.34
C ILE A 46 -2.28 -1.27 -15.85
N GLU A 47 -3.43 -0.97 -16.43
CA GLU A 47 -3.66 -1.10 -17.89
C GLU A 47 -2.67 -0.24 -18.69
N SER A 48 -2.35 0.99 -18.20
CA SER A 48 -1.40 1.90 -18.88
C SER A 48 0.05 1.41 -18.85
N LEU A 49 0.40 0.53 -17.90
CA LEU A 49 1.74 -0.05 -17.80
C LEU A 49 2.03 -1.07 -18.92
N ASN A 50 0.98 -1.57 -19.61
CA ASN A 50 1.10 -2.57 -20.68
C ASN A 50 1.97 -3.78 -20.28
N LEU A 51 1.65 -4.38 -19.14
CA LEU A 51 2.44 -5.47 -18.53
C LEU A 51 2.54 -6.69 -19.47
N ASP A 52 3.75 -7.20 -19.59
CA ASP A 52 4.00 -8.52 -20.16
C ASP A 52 3.77 -9.63 -19.09
N SER A 53 3.72 -10.87 -19.50
CA SER A 53 3.46 -12.02 -18.61
C SER A 53 4.55 -12.20 -17.53
N ILE A 54 5.76 -11.72 -17.77
CA ILE A 54 6.88 -11.78 -16.81
C ILE A 54 6.89 -10.58 -15.86
N ASP A 55 6.21 -9.48 -16.20
CA ASP A 55 6.21 -8.27 -15.38
C ASP A 55 5.43 -8.47 -14.08
N ARG A 56 5.76 -7.70 -13.07
CA ARG A 56 5.14 -7.74 -11.74
C ARG A 56 4.81 -6.34 -11.23
N VAL A 57 3.82 -6.28 -10.37
CA VAL A 57 3.40 -5.06 -9.67
C VAL A 57 3.49 -5.29 -8.17
N VAL A 58 3.98 -4.30 -7.43
CA VAL A 58 3.99 -4.31 -5.96
C VAL A 58 3.23 -3.08 -5.45
N LEU A 59 2.19 -3.30 -4.66
CA LEU A 59 1.47 -2.23 -3.96
C LEU A 59 2.10 -2.02 -2.58
N LEU A 60 2.39 -0.77 -2.22
CA LEU A 60 3.09 -0.43 -0.97
C LEU A 60 2.17 -0.34 0.26
N GLY A 61 1.00 -0.96 0.23
CA GLY A 61 0.01 -0.89 1.30
C GLY A 61 -0.96 0.27 1.14
N ASP A 62 -1.74 0.53 2.19
CA ASP A 62 -2.83 1.50 2.20
C ASP A 62 -3.77 1.33 1.00
N LEU A 63 -4.22 0.08 0.82
CA LEU A 63 -5.18 -0.32 -0.20
C LEU A 63 -6.60 0.18 0.13
N VAL A 64 -6.89 0.28 1.43
CA VAL A 64 -8.21 0.55 1.98
C VAL A 64 -8.35 1.98 2.50
N ASP A 65 -9.57 2.32 2.90
CA ASP A 65 -9.98 3.57 3.52
C ASP A 65 -10.03 4.79 2.58
N ARG A 66 -10.78 5.81 2.99
CA ARG A 66 -10.92 7.11 2.30
C ARG A 66 -11.70 7.03 0.98
N GLY A 67 -11.23 6.25 0.02
CA GLY A 67 -11.89 6.06 -1.27
C GLY A 67 -13.05 5.06 -1.25
N PRO A 68 -13.88 5.05 -2.30
CA PRO A 68 -15.18 4.39 -2.25
C PRO A 68 -15.16 2.88 -2.49
N LYS A 69 -14.06 2.29 -2.99
CA LYS A 69 -14.03 0.92 -3.51
C LYS A 69 -12.93 0.05 -2.89
N SER A 70 -12.73 0.14 -1.55
CA SER A 70 -11.71 -0.63 -0.83
C SER A 70 -11.84 -2.14 -1.04
N CYS A 71 -13.07 -2.69 -0.98
CA CYS A 71 -13.34 -4.10 -1.23
C CYS A 71 -12.89 -4.54 -2.65
N GLU A 72 -13.06 -3.67 -3.65
CA GLU A 72 -12.64 -3.94 -5.03
C GLU A 72 -11.12 -3.88 -5.19
N VAL A 73 -10.44 -2.92 -4.54
CA VAL A 73 -8.97 -2.85 -4.52
C VAL A 73 -8.36 -4.12 -3.93
N ILE A 74 -8.88 -4.58 -2.79
CA ILE A 74 -8.43 -5.85 -2.17
C ILE A 74 -8.64 -7.02 -3.15
N ARG A 75 -9.79 -7.06 -3.85
CA ARG A 75 -10.07 -8.12 -4.82
C ARG A 75 -9.09 -8.11 -5.99
N ILE A 76 -8.83 -6.95 -6.59
CA ILE A 76 -7.83 -6.79 -7.66
C ILE A 76 -6.47 -7.30 -7.19
N ALA A 77 -6.00 -6.81 -6.05
CA ALA A 77 -4.69 -7.17 -5.52
C ALA A 77 -4.54 -8.65 -5.14
N ARG A 78 -5.63 -9.29 -4.69
CA ARG A 78 -5.62 -10.70 -4.25
C ARG A 78 -5.77 -11.69 -5.40
N GLU A 79 -6.53 -11.33 -6.45
CA GLU A 79 -6.92 -12.26 -7.51
C GLU A 79 -5.99 -12.21 -8.72
N ASP A 80 -5.23 -11.13 -8.89
CA ASP A 80 -4.24 -11.02 -9.94
C ASP A 80 -2.90 -11.61 -9.48
N SER A 81 -2.42 -12.62 -10.17
CA SER A 81 -1.16 -13.32 -9.85
C SER A 81 0.09 -12.50 -10.16
N GLN A 82 -0.01 -11.40 -10.89
CA GLN A 82 1.11 -10.49 -11.14
C GLN A 82 1.25 -9.42 -10.05
N ILE A 83 0.28 -9.30 -9.13
CA ILE A 83 0.25 -8.27 -8.09
C ILE A 83 0.68 -8.83 -6.73
N PHE A 84 1.64 -8.18 -6.12
CA PHE A 84 2.10 -8.40 -4.76
C PHE A 84 1.85 -7.16 -3.91
N CYS A 85 1.78 -7.34 -2.58
CA CYS A 85 1.52 -6.22 -1.67
C CYS A 85 2.40 -6.33 -0.43
N VAL A 86 2.73 -5.19 0.16
CA VAL A 86 3.11 -5.10 1.57
C VAL A 86 1.94 -4.57 2.40
N LEU A 87 1.94 -4.83 3.69
CA LEU A 87 0.91 -4.35 4.61
C LEU A 87 1.14 -2.87 4.94
N GLY A 88 0.11 -2.05 4.81
CA GLY A 88 0.09 -0.65 5.26
C GLY A 88 -0.59 -0.48 6.62
N ASN A 89 -0.49 0.71 7.20
CA ASN A 89 -1.09 1.00 8.49
C ASN A 89 -2.64 1.04 8.43
N HIS A 90 -3.23 1.35 7.30
CA HIS A 90 -4.69 1.32 7.13
C HIS A 90 -5.22 -0.12 7.11
N GLU A 91 -4.51 -1.07 6.50
CA GLU A 91 -4.85 -2.48 6.60
C GLU A 91 -4.72 -3.00 8.04
N GLU A 92 -3.66 -2.59 8.75
CA GLU A 92 -3.48 -2.97 10.16
C GLU A 92 -4.63 -2.46 11.03
N MET A 93 -5.08 -1.22 10.81
CA MET A 93 -6.24 -0.68 11.51
C MET A 93 -7.53 -1.42 11.16
N MET A 94 -7.72 -1.78 9.89
CA MET A 94 -8.85 -2.61 9.47
C MET A 94 -8.82 -3.98 10.15
N LEU A 95 -7.67 -4.66 10.17
CA LEU A 95 -7.51 -5.96 10.84
C LEU A 95 -7.86 -5.91 12.33
N LYS A 96 -7.51 -4.82 13.02
CA LYS A 96 -7.78 -4.64 14.46
C LYS A 96 -9.22 -4.23 14.76
N GLN A 97 -9.90 -3.54 13.85
CA GLN A 97 -11.12 -2.79 14.18
C GLN A 97 -12.34 -3.13 13.31
N PHE A 98 -12.16 -3.78 12.15
CA PHE A 98 -13.28 -4.11 11.29
C PHE A 98 -14.11 -5.26 11.85
N ASP A 99 -15.33 -4.93 12.30
CA ASP A 99 -16.26 -5.90 12.85
C ASP A 99 -17.19 -6.42 11.76
N VAL A 100 -16.88 -7.61 11.26
CA VAL A 100 -17.65 -8.30 10.21
C VAL A 100 -19.09 -8.58 10.65
N ASP A 101 -19.33 -8.73 11.97
CA ASP A 101 -20.66 -9.01 12.52
C ASP A 101 -21.54 -7.76 12.56
N ASN A 102 -20.93 -6.59 12.64
CA ASN A 102 -21.60 -5.30 12.77
C ASN A 102 -21.23 -4.33 11.65
N ILE A 103 -21.02 -4.81 10.41
CA ILE A 103 -20.74 -3.96 9.25
C ILE A 103 -21.83 -2.89 9.12
N GLY A 104 -21.41 -1.63 9.02
CA GLY A 104 -22.29 -0.47 8.94
C GLY A 104 -22.78 0.08 10.29
N THR A 105 -22.40 -0.57 11.42
CA THR A 105 -22.71 -0.06 12.76
C THR A 105 -21.42 0.42 13.40
N MET A 106 -21.31 1.70 13.71
CA MET A 106 -20.12 2.25 14.39
C MET A 106 -20.18 1.92 15.89
N THR A 107 -19.24 1.11 16.35
CA THR A 107 -19.01 0.90 17.78
C THR A 107 -17.99 1.91 18.31
N ALA A 108 -17.92 2.09 19.65
CA ALA A 108 -16.91 2.95 20.25
C ALA A 108 -15.47 2.51 19.92
N GLN A 109 -15.25 1.21 19.73
CA GLN A 109 -13.94 0.65 19.36
C GLN A 109 -13.55 1.01 17.91
N GLN A 110 -14.53 1.11 17.00
CA GLN A 110 -14.31 1.42 15.60
C GLN A 110 -14.22 2.93 15.32
N ALA A 111 -14.63 3.77 16.27
CA ALA A 111 -14.75 5.22 16.07
C ALA A 111 -13.46 5.86 15.54
N GLY A 112 -12.29 5.46 16.06
CA GLY A 112 -11.00 5.97 15.63
C GLY A 112 -10.71 5.67 14.16
N TRP A 113 -10.85 4.42 13.76
CA TRP A 113 -10.63 3.98 12.39
C TRP A 113 -11.64 4.58 11.40
N TYR A 114 -12.94 4.62 11.77
CA TYR A 114 -13.96 5.27 10.95
C TYR A 114 -13.69 6.74 10.69
N TYR A 115 -13.13 7.44 11.69
CA TYR A 115 -12.80 8.86 11.56
C TYR A 115 -11.70 9.15 10.55
N ILE A 116 -10.72 8.25 10.41
CA ILE A 116 -9.57 8.41 9.50
C ILE A 116 -9.78 7.77 8.12
N GLY A 117 -10.99 7.23 7.85
CA GLY A 117 -11.35 6.72 6.52
C GLY A 117 -12.02 5.36 6.48
N GLY A 118 -11.98 4.55 7.54
CA GLY A 118 -12.52 3.19 7.59
C GLY A 118 -14.02 3.08 7.35
N ARG A 119 -14.76 4.19 7.53
CA ARG A 119 -16.18 4.23 7.15
C ARG A 119 -16.39 3.96 5.66
N ALA A 120 -15.51 4.49 4.80
CA ALA A 120 -15.59 4.25 3.36
C ALA A 120 -15.34 2.77 3.04
N THR A 121 -14.39 2.13 3.73
CA THR A 121 -14.15 0.69 3.61
C THR A 121 -15.37 -0.13 3.99
N ALA A 122 -15.96 0.10 5.16
CA ALA A 122 -17.18 -0.60 5.58
C ALA A 122 -18.33 -0.41 4.58
N GLN A 123 -18.50 0.82 4.06
CA GLN A 123 -19.52 1.12 3.06
C GLN A 123 -19.24 0.38 1.74
N SER A 124 -17.98 0.29 1.28
CA SER A 124 -17.63 -0.41 0.05
C SER A 124 -18.00 -1.89 0.07
N TYR A 125 -17.93 -2.55 1.22
CA TYR A 125 -18.41 -3.94 1.37
C TYR A 125 -19.94 -4.04 1.27
N ILE A 126 -20.66 -3.06 1.79
CA ILE A 126 -22.13 -3.00 1.70
C ILE A 126 -22.55 -2.77 0.24
N ASP A 127 -21.89 -1.82 -0.45
CA ASP A 127 -22.23 -1.43 -1.82
C ASP A 127 -21.92 -2.55 -2.81
N ASP A 128 -20.75 -3.20 -2.70
CA ASP A 128 -20.39 -4.35 -3.55
C ASP A 128 -21.39 -5.51 -3.35
N PHE A 129 -21.88 -5.69 -2.13
CA PHE A 129 -22.85 -6.70 -1.80
C PHE A 129 -24.26 -6.38 -2.35
N THR A 130 -24.73 -5.13 -2.23
CA THR A 130 -26.07 -4.70 -2.68
C THR A 130 -26.16 -4.49 -4.18
N GLY A 131 -25.05 -4.16 -4.85
CA GLY A 131 -24.96 -3.98 -6.29
C GLY A 131 -25.01 -5.29 -7.09
N THR A 132 -24.72 -6.43 -6.47
CA THR A 132 -24.85 -7.75 -7.10
C THR A 132 -26.31 -8.20 -7.02
N SER A 133 -27.02 -8.19 -8.16
CA SER A 133 -28.42 -8.65 -8.26
C SER A 133 -28.55 -10.17 -7.99
N GLY A 134 -28.76 -10.54 -6.75
CA GLY A 134 -28.96 -11.93 -6.32
C GLY A 134 -29.37 -11.99 -4.84
N ASP A 135 -29.97 -13.10 -4.42
CA ASP A 135 -30.33 -13.40 -3.03
C ASP A 135 -29.05 -13.64 -2.19
N PHE A 136 -28.28 -12.59 -1.96
CA PHE A 136 -27.11 -12.66 -1.09
C PHE A 136 -27.52 -12.53 0.37
N SER A 137 -27.06 -13.44 1.19
CA SER A 137 -27.30 -13.38 2.63
C SER A 137 -26.19 -12.56 3.33
N ARG A 138 -26.51 -12.02 4.52
CA ARG A 138 -25.51 -11.42 5.41
C ARG A 138 -24.35 -12.38 5.73
N PHE A 139 -24.58 -13.68 5.59
CA PHE A 139 -23.59 -14.72 5.73
C PHE A 139 -22.52 -14.66 4.64
N ASP A 140 -22.90 -14.41 3.37
CA ASP A 140 -21.97 -14.32 2.24
C ASP A 140 -21.07 -13.09 2.35
N LEU A 141 -21.62 -11.96 2.82
CA LEU A 141 -20.85 -10.74 3.11
C LEU A 141 -19.77 -11.01 4.17
N LYS A 142 -20.15 -11.71 5.26
CA LYS A 142 -19.20 -12.08 6.33
C LYS A 142 -18.12 -13.02 5.83
N GLN A 143 -18.45 -14.01 5.03
CA GLN A 143 -17.45 -14.93 4.45
C GLN A 143 -16.45 -14.19 3.55
N ARG A 144 -16.94 -13.27 2.72
CA ARG A 144 -16.07 -12.46 1.85
C ARG A 144 -15.12 -11.60 2.69
N ALA A 145 -15.64 -10.82 3.61
CA ALA A 145 -14.83 -9.99 4.47
C ALA A 145 -13.81 -10.80 5.30
N ALA A 146 -14.19 -11.97 5.82
CA ALA A 146 -13.27 -12.86 6.53
C ALA A 146 -12.13 -13.38 5.62
N LYS A 147 -12.42 -13.68 4.34
CA LYS A 147 -11.40 -14.08 3.36
C LYS A 147 -10.42 -12.94 3.08
N ASP A 148 -10.92 -11.72 2.94
CA ASP A 148 -10.10 -10.55 2.70
C ASP A 148 -9.21 -10.22 3.90
N LEU A 149 -9.75 -10.24 5.12
CA LEU A 149 -8.98 -10.06 6.35
C LEU A 149 -7.89 -11.13 6.50
N ALA A 150 -8.18 -12.40 6.23
CA ALA A 150 -7.19 -13.47 6.30
C ALA A 150 -6.06 -13.28 5.27
N TRP A 151 -6.37 -12.76 4.08
CA TRP A 151 -5.36 -12.44 3.06
C TRP A 151 -4.51 -11.24 3.48
N LEU A 152 -5.11 -10.15 3.97
CA LEU A 152 -4.41 -8.97 4.48
C LEU A 152 -3.47 -9.34 5.63
N ASP A 153 -3.94 -10.15 6.58
CA ASP A 153 -3.13 -10.60 7.73
C ASP A 153 -1.92 -11.44 7.33
N ALA A 154 -1.93 -12.06 6.14
CA ALA A 154 -0.82 -12.85 5.62
C ALA A 154 0.22 -12.03 4.83
N LEU A 155 -0.03 -10.75 4.53
CA LEU A 155 0.88 -9.90 3.76
C LEU A 155 2.22 -9.69 4.47
N PRO A 156 3.34 -9.61 3.75
CA PRO A 156 4.62 -9.18 4.31
C PRO A 156 4.55 -7.68 4.69
N HIS A 157 5.35 -7.26 5.64
CA HIS A 157 5.50 -5.85 6.02
C HIS A 157 6.53 -5.13 5.16
N HIS A 158 7.49 -5.87 4.62
CA HIS A 158 8.50 -5.37 3.69
C HIS A 158 9.00 -6.49 2.77
N ILE A 159 9.59 -6.10 1.64
CA ILE A 159 10.19 -6.95 0.61
C ILE A 159 11.62 -6.48 0.42
N VAL A 160 12.58 -7.43 0.33
CA VAL A 160 14.00 -7.12 0.18
C VAL A 160 14.52 -7.80 -1.07
N LEU A 161 14.96 -6.98 -2.02
CA LEU A 161 15.60 -7.38 -3.28
C LEU A 161 17.08 -7.01 -3.24
N ASP A 162 17.86 -7.37 -4.26
CA ASP A 162 19.29 -7.12 -4.28
C ASP A 162 19.62 -5.62 -4.22
N ASP A 163 18.86 -4.80 -4.94
CA ASP A 163 19.08 -3.35 -5.06
C ASP A 163 18.05 -2.49 -4.34
N PHE A 164 16.95 -3.07 -3.85
CA PHE A 164 15.81 -2.33 -3.31
C PHE A 164 15.26 -2.94 -2.02
N ARG A 165 14.70 -2.08 -1.18
CA ARG A 165 13.74 -2.44 -0.12
C ARG A 165 12.41 -1.79 -0.42
N LEU A 166 11.32 -2.55 -0.37
CA LEU A 166 9.97 -2.06 -0.56
C LEU A 166 9.25 -2.17 0.79
N VAL A 167 8.71 -1.06 1.27
CA VAL A 167 8.10 -0.96 2.59
C VAL A 167 7.00 0.10 2.56
N HIS A 168 6.01 0.00 3.46
CA HIS A 168 4.95 1.00 3.48
C HIS A 168 5.46 2.39 3.90
N ALA A 169 6.05 2.55 5.10
CA ALA A 169 6.45 3.85 5.61
C ALA A 169 7.98 4.09 5.62
N GLY A 170 8.77 3.08 5.95
CA GLY A 170 10.22 3.22 6.04
C GLY A 170 10.85 2.41 7.16
N TYR A 171 12.05 2.82 7.56
CA TYR A 171 12.86 2.18 8.60
C TYR A 171 13.38 3.21 9.60
N SER A 172 13.52 2.82 10.86
CA SER A 172 14.25 3.64 11.84
C SER A 172 15.77 3.51 11.60
N PRO A 173 16.49 4.61 11.48
CA PRO A 173 17.96 4.55 11.36
C PRO A 173 18.64 4.14 12.67
N TRP A 174 17.89 3.97 13.77
CA TRP A 174 18.41 3.74 15.12
C TRP A 174 18.19 2.32 15.62
N ASP A 175 17.27 1.56 15.02
CA ASP A 175 16.76 0.29 15.57
C ASP A 175 17.52 -0.96 15.06
N GLY A 176 18.79 -0.84 14.72
CA GLY A 176 19.67 -1.97 14.43
C GLY A 176 19.34 -2.71 13.13
N ASP A 177 19.13 -4.03 13.20
CA ASP A 177 18.88 -4.87 12.02
C ASP A 177 17.55 -4.51 11.34
N LEU A 178 17.62 -4.06 10.09
CA LEU A 178 16.46 -3.65 9.29
C LEU A 178 15.43 -4.78 9.07
N ASP A 179 15.89 -6.03 9.08
CA ASP A 179 15.00 -7.19 8.92
C ASP A 179 14.25 -7.55 10.21
N LEU A 180 14.63 -6.95 11.34
CA LEU A 180 14.05 -7.19 12.67
C LEU A 180 13.33 -5.97 13.24
N GLN A 181 13.14 -4.91 12.46
CA GLN A 181 12.42 -3.73 12.94
C GLN A 181 10.95 -4.02 13.23
N SER A 182 10.36 -3.24 14.12
CA SER A 182 8.98 -3.44 14.55
C SER A 182 7.98 -3.17 13.42
N THR A 183 6.82 -3.82 13.48
CA THR A 183 5.73 -3.55 12.55
C THR A 183 5.29 -2.09 12.62
N ASP A 184 5.27 -1.48 13.82
CA ASP A 184 4.94 -0.07 13.99
C ASP A 184 5.94 0.83 13.22
N THR A 185 7.24 0.56 13.32
CA THR A 185 8.25 1.30 12.56
C THR A 185 7.99 1.19 11.04
N LEU A 186 7.85 -0.02 10.53
CA LEU A 186 7.71 -0.26 9.10
C LEU A 186 6.44 0.37 8.49
N MET A 187 5.39 0.59 9.32
CA MET A 187 4.10 1.10 8.86
C MET A 187 3.82 2.56 9.24
N TRP A 188 4.59 3.17 10.18
CA TRP A 188 4.23 4.49 10.70
C TRP A 188 5.38 5.50 10.73
N VAL A 189 6.63 5.08 10.57
CA VAL A 189 7.78 5.99 10.67
C VAL A 189 7.67 7.13 9.65
N ARG A 190 8.12 8.32 10.02
CA ARG A 190 8.15 9.50 9.15
C ARG A 190 9.47 10.27 9.32
N GLY A 191 9.47 11.33 10.11
CA GLY A 191 10.55 12.31 10.16
C GLY A 191 11.94 11.74 10.46
N GLU A 192 12.06 10.74 11.34
CA GLU A 192 13.36 10.12 11.62
C GLU A 192 13.93 9.37 10.41
N PHE A 193 13.08 8.77 9.57
CA PHE A 193 13.49 8.14 8.34
C PHE A 193 13.79 9.17 7.24
N HIS A 194 12.87 10.12 7.01
CA HIS A 194 13.00 11.11 5.94
C HIS A 194 14.18 12.07 6.14
N ASN A 195 14.55 12.36 7.40
CA ASN A 195 15.64 13.24 7.74
C ASN A 195 16.94 12.49 8.10
N ALA A 196 17.03 11.19 7.78
CA ALA A 196 18.25 10.44 7.97
C ALA A 196 19.38 11.08 7.15
N ILE A 197 20.55 11.26 7.79
CA ILE A 197 21.74 11.91 7.17
C ILE A 197 22.72 10.89 6.60
N THR A 198 22.40 9.61 6.73
CA THR A 198 23.13 8.48 6.12
C THR A 198 22.10 7.48 5.60
N PRO A 199 22.44 6.68 4.58
CA PRO A 199 21.55 5.61 4.13
C PRO A 199 21.18 4.67 5.28
N VAL A 200 19.91 4.30 5.42
CA VAL A 200 19.49 3.26 6.37
C VAL A 200 19.91 1.87 5.90
N ASP A 201 19.97 1.65 4.60
CA ASP A 201 20.60 0.49 3.95
C ASP A 201 21.69 1.01 3.00
N GLU A 202 22.94 0.65 3.24
CA GLU A 202 24.09 1.16 2.47
C GLU A 202 24.12 0.64 1.00
N ASN A 203 23.35 -0.41 0.71
CA ASN A 203 23.40 -1.09 -0.58
C ASN A 203 22.09 -0.97 -1.39
N ARG A 204 20.97 -0.60 -0.75
CA ARG A 204 19.64 -0.65 -1.32
C ARG A 204 18.90 0.67 -1.22
N THR A 205 18.29 1.08 -2.31
CA THR A 205 17.30 2.17 -2.28
C THR A 205 16.01 1.68 -1.60
N VAL A 206 15.50 2.44 -0.65
CA VAL A 206 14.21 2.17 0.00
C VAL A 206 13.10 2.86 -0.80
N ILE A 207 12.13 2.10 -1.34
CA ILE A 207 10.93 2.65 -1.98
C ILE A 207 9.78 2.58 -0.97
N PHE A 208 9.07 3.70 -0.76
CA PHE A 208 8.03 3.81 0.26
C PHE A 208 6.83 4.67 -0.18
N GLY A 209 5.69 4.47 0.49
CA GLY A 209 4.43 5.21 0.38
C GLY A 209 4.17 6.10 1.61
N HIS A 210 2.97 6.01 2.20
CA HIS A 210 2.59 6.55 3.50
C HIS A 210 2.73 8.07 3.68
N SER A 211 3.82 8.65 3.25
CA SER A 211 4.11 10.08 3.36
C SER A 211 3.89 10.77 2.03
N THR A 212 2.82 11.56 1.99
CA THR A 212 2.35 12.18 0.75
C THR A 212 3.32 13.22 0.21
N MET A 213 3.39 13.39 -1.11
CA MET A 213 4.21 14.41 -1.75
C MET A 213 3.94 15.83 -1.22
N PRO A 214 2.68 16.27 -1.00
CA PRO A 214 2.41 17.53 -0.33
C PRO A 214 3.00 17.64 1.09
N GLY A 215 3.13 16.53 1.82
CA GLY A 215 3.79 16.47 3.12
C GLY A 215 5.28 16.80 3.06
N PHE A 216 5.93 16.60 1.93
CA PHE A 216 7.31 17.02 1.64
C PHE A 216 7.40 18.43 1.01
N GLY A 217 6.26 19.12 0.81
CA GLY A 217 6.21 20.41 0.12
C GLY A 217 6.34 20.31 -1.39
N LEU A 218 6.16 19.11 -1.96
CA LEU A 218 6.19 18.82 -3.38
C LEU A 218 4.78 18.83 -3.99
N LYS A 219 4.70 18.92 -5.31
CA LYS A 219 3.44 18.70 -6.03
C LYS A 219 3.10 17.20 -6.02
N GLN A 220 1.81 16.89 -6.10
CA GLN A 220 1.34 15.51 -6.22
C GLN A 220 1.87 14.81 -7.48
N SER A 221 2.23 15.59 -8.49
CA SER A 221 2.85 15.11 -9.74
C SER A 221 4.37 14.90 -9.66
N GLU A 222 4.98 14.98 -8.49
CA GLU A 222 6.40 14.71 -8.27
C GLU A 222 6.58 13.40 -7.52
N ILE A 223 7.80 12.94 -7.38
CA ILE A 223 8.23 11.92 -6.42
C ILE A 223 9.26 12.56 -5.50
N TRP A 224 9.38 12.04 -4.29
CA TRP A 224 10.41 12.49 -3.36
C TRP A 224 11.64 11.60 -3.46
N GLU A 225 12.81 12.21 -3.56
CA GLU A 225 14.09 11.51 -3.51
C GLU A 225 14.92 12.04 -2.35
N SER A 226 15.57 11.15 -1.62
CA SER A 226 16.50 11.50 -0.56
C SER A 226 17.68 12.29 -1.13
N GLU A 227 18.11 13.36 -0.43
CA GLU A 227 19.38 14.03 -0.72
C GLU A 227 20.61 13.16 -0.36
N VAL A 228 20.39 12.10 0.43
CA VAL A 228 21.41 11.11 0.77
C VAL A 228 21.48 10.07 -0.35
N GLU A 229 22.68 9.84 -0.87
CA GLU A 229 22.94 8.89 -1.95
C GLU A 229 23.67 7.64 -1.43
N LEU A 230 23.47 6.54 -2.13
CA LEU A 230 24.27 5.32 -2.03
C LEU A 230 25.63 5.50 -2.73
N LEU A 231 26.55 4.57 -2.54
CA LEU A 231 27.87 4.62 -3.20
C LEU A 231 27.80 4.60 -4.74
N ASN A 232 26.70 4.10 -5.31
CA ASN A 232 26.46 4.07 -6.75
C ASN A 232 25.67 5.31 -7.25
N SER A 233 25.54 6.35 -6.45
CA SER A 233 24.82 7.60 -6.73
C SER A 233 23.30 7.44 -6.93
N ARG A 234 22.71 6.31 -6.51
CA ARG A 234 21.24 6.21 -6.41
C ARG A 234 20.77 6.91 -5.13
N PRO A 235 19.59 7.53 -5.11
CA PRO A 235 18.96 8.00 -3.88
C PRO A 235 18.85 6.87 -2.84
N ALA A 236 19.16 7.16 -1.59
CA ALA A 236 19.02 6.17 -0.51
C ALA A 236 17.54 5.80 -0.24
N ALA A 237 16.61 6.71 -0.57
CA ALA A 237 15.19 6.46 -0.46
C ALA A 237 14.39 7.24 -1.51
N ILE A 238 13.24 6.67 -1.96
CA ILE A 238 12.31 7.27 -2.91
C ILE A 238 10.88 7.11 -2.38
N GLY A 239 10.18 8.23 -2.19
CA GLY A 239 8.77 8.27 -1.79
C GLY A 239 7.86 8.47 -3.00
N ILE A 240 6.77 7.71 -3.08
CA ILE A 240 5.88 7.72 -4.25
C ILE A 240 4.39 7.88 -3.91
N ASP A 241 4.01 8.26 -2.68
CA ASP A 241 2.62 8.52 -2.32
C ASP A 241 2.14 9.88 -2.85
N SER A 242 1.42 9.86 -3.96
CA SER A 242 0.89 11.06 -4.62
C SER A 242 -0.40 11.61 -3.99
N CYS A 243 -0.86 11.08 -2.85
CA CYS A 243 -2.10 11.52 -2.18
C CYS A 243 -3.35 11.39 -3.08
N CYS A 244 -3.71 10.18 -3.47
CA CYS A 244 -4.85 9.92 -4.37
C CYS A 244 -6.22 10.32 -3.80
N TYR A 245 -6.33 10.53 -2.49
CA TYR A 245 -7.59 10.81 -1.78
C TYR A 245 -7.86 12.31 -1.52
N GLY A 246 -6.99 13.20 -1.98
CA GLY A 246 -7.16 14.65 -1.73
C GLY A 246 -6.11 15.51 -2.42
N GLY A 247 -6.17 16.81 -2.17
CA GLY A 247 -5.30 17.80 -2.81
C GLY A 247 -5.86 18.31 -4.14
N ASP A 248 -5.03 19.05 -4.88
CA ASP A 248 -5.44 19.73 -6.12
C ASP A 248 -5.38 18.80 -7.34
N GLU A 249 -4.44 17.86 -7.36
CA GLU A 249 -4.20 16.94 -8.48
C GLU A 249 -4.07 15.49 -7.97
N PRO A 250 -5.15 14.91 -7.40
CA PRO A 250 -5.08 13.56 -6.83
C PRO A 250 -4.79 12.52 -7.90
N GLN A 251 -3.80 11.66 -7.63
CA GLN A 251 -3.35 10.66 -8.59
C GLN A 251 -2.67 9.46 -7.91
N LEU A 252 -2.51 8.37 -8.65
CA LEU A 252 -1.63 7.25 -8.30
C LEU A 252 -0.33 7.34 -9.10
N THR A 253 0.76 6.94 -8.45
CA THR A 253 2.10 6.88 -9.07
C THR A 253 2.60 5.44 -9.07
N ALA A 254 3.10 4.98 -10.22
CA ALA A 254 3.87 3.77 -10.40
C ALA A 254 5.33 4.11 -10.71
N PHE A 255 6.26 3.44 -10.05
CA PHE A 255 7.71 3.56 -10.25
C PHE A 255 8.28 2.22 -10.70
N ASN A 256 9.08 2.21 -11.78
CA ASN A 256 9.70 1.00 -12.31
C ASN A 256 11.09 0.77 -11.70
N LEU A 257 11.28 -0.36 -11.03
CA LEU A 257 12.57 -0.68 -10.40
C LEU A 257 13.69 -0.93 -11.41
N LEU A 258 13.38 -1.45 -12.61
CA LEU A 258 14.37 -1.78 -13.63
C LEU A 258 14.88 -0.53 -14.35
N THR A 259 13.95 0.39 -14.74
CA THR A 259 14.27 1.52 -15.63
C THR A 259 14.30 2.86 -14.91
N GLY A 260 13.68 2.99 -13.74
CA GLY A 260 13.47 4.25 -13.05
C GLY A 260 12.30 5.08 -13.63
N ASP A 261 11.56 4.54 -14.59
CA ASP A 261 10.42 5.24 -15.18
C ASP A 261 9.30 5.48 -14.17
N VAL A 262 8.61 6.63 -14.32
CA VAL A 262 7.47 7.01 -13.48
C VAL A 262 6.24 7.18 -14.35
N VAL A 263 5.19 6.43 -14.05
CA VAL A 263 3.88 6.54 -14.69
C VAL A 263 2.85 7.01 -13.66
N LYS A 264 1.95 7.89 -14.07
CA LYS A 264 0.94 8.49 -13.19
C LYS A 264 -0.44 8.42 -13.82
N GLN A 265 -1.43 8.19 -12.96
CA GLN A 265 -2.84 8.16 -13.33
C GLN A 265 -3.63 9.09 -12.41
N GLN A 266 -4.22 10.15 -12.98
CA GLN A 266 -5.15 11.00 -12.21
C GLN A 266 -6.34 10.18 -11.70
N VAL A 267 -6.85 10.55 -10.53
CA VAL A 267 -7.98 9.85 -9.92
C VAL A 267 -9.21 9.93 -10.81
N ILE A 268 -9.78 8.76 -11.08
CA ILE A 268 -11.03 8.61 -11.81
C ILE A 268 -12.18 8.72 -10.81
N ILE A 269 -12.96 9.80 -10.92
CA ILE A 269 -14.17 9.97 -10.13
C ILE A 269 -15.31 9.29 -10.88
N SER A 270 -15.80 8.16 -10.34
CA SER A 270 -16.96 7.46 -10.90
C SER A 270 -18.18 8.39 -10.91
N LYS A 271 -18.85 8.52 -12.06
CA LYS A 271 -20.06 9.36 -12.20
C LYS A 271 -21.22 8.93 -11.31
N ASP A 272 -21.16 7.73 -10.73
CA ASP A 272 -22.21 7.18 -9.85
C ASP A 272 -22.18 7.77 -8.44
N LEU A 273 -21.06 8.38 -8.00
CA LEU A 273 -20.94 9.04 -6.69
C LEU A 273 -21.48 10.49 -6.66
N ALA A 274 -21.79 11.07 -7.80
CA ALA A 274 -22.29 12.45 -7.90
C ALA A 274 -23.81 12.61 -7.58
N LYS A 275 -24.47 11.57 -7.07
CA LYS A 275 -25.92 11.54 -6.83
C LYS A 275 -26.34 11.41 -5.36
N HIS A 276 -25.39 11.55 -4.40
CA HIS A 276 -25.76 11.51 -2.98
C HIS A 276 -25.27 12.71 -2.19
#